data_ef75d638f3b18b9143b13c93d0bff78a
#
_entry.id   ef75d638f3b18b9143b13c93d0bff78a
#
_cell.length_a   1.000
_cell.length_b   1.000
_cell.length_c   1.000
_cell.angle_alpha   90.00
_cell.angle_beta   90.00
_cell.angle_gamma   90.00
#
_symmetry.space_group_name_H-M   'P 1'
#
loop_
_entity.id
_entity.type
_entity.pdbx_description
1 polymer ?
#
loop_
_entity_poly.entity_id
_entity_poly.type
_entity_poly.pdbx_seq_one_letter_code
_entity_poly.pdbx_strand_id
1 'polypeptide(L)'
;MSSKTSRTRLSLVLLAMSLAGCANYSGLDTSGVSLEAKSLAAGQSLNGVTLSPAAWPQSDWWKSLGDTQLDGLIQEALRDSPDMQIASARAHQANAAAYAADAERMPTLDASAGISRSRLARDQDPLGQGGAYSTVRNIGASFNYNFDLWGGQRAAWEAALGQARAAEVDRQAASLTLAADVARAYSDLGRAHIVYDLANEDLKRTRQMLDLSRRRLDSGIDSQYQYQQTESLEASSQASLIDAEKQLQSAKIALAVLLGKGPDRADDISRPKVLQASAVALPSTLPAELLGRRPDLVAARWRVEAASKNIDASKTRFYPNLNLSARAGTEALLGDALFGSASRFFSIAPTVSLPIFDGGRLRADLDARDADYDLAVAQYNKTLVAALGDVSDSISQLREIGRQIVAQQHATDIAQDSYNTVVQRFGSGIGNYLDVLSIEQQLLQAQRQLATLNAQQIDLSIQLMQALGGGFGAQNLASADPAPAPQTK
;
A
#
# COMPACT_ATOMS: atom_id res chain seq x y z
N MET A 1 29.24 -70.51 22.73
CA MET A 1 29.07 -69.08 23.18
C MET A 1 29.26 -68.03 22.12
N SER A 2 29.06 -68.28 20.79
CA SER A 2 29.40 -67.37 19.70
C SER A 2 28.20 -66.70 18.99
N SER A 3 26.94 -67.01 19.30
CA SER A 3 25.79 -66.47 18.55
C SER A 3 25.10 -65.22 19.17
N LYS A 4 25.36 -64.91 20.42
CA LYS A 4 24.76 -63.73 21.09
C LYS A 4 25.44 -62.42 20.73
N THR A 5 26.75 -62.41 20.48
CA THR A 5 27.53 -61.22 20.12
C THR A 5 27.26 -60.75 18.69
N SER A 6 26.86 -61.64 17.76
CA SER A 6 26.50 -61.28 16.37
C SER A 6 25.14 -60.57 16.31
N ARG A 7 24.15 -61.00 17.11
CA ARG A 7 22.82 -60.37 17.14
C ARG A 7 22.84 -58.96 17.74
N THR A 8 23.63 -58.70 18.79
CA THR A 8 23.81 -57.36 19.37
C THR A 8 24.55 -56.43 18.44
N ARG A 9 25.53 -56.89 17.68
CA ARG A 9 26.22 -56.09 16.68
C ARG A 9 25.31 -55.75 15.48
N LEU A 10 24.47 -56.67 15.03
CA LEU A 10 23.51 -56.45 13.98
C LEU A 10 22.42 -55.45 14.40
N SER A 11 21.93 -55.52 15.67
CA SER A 11 20.99 -54.58 16.23
C SER A 11 21.57 -53.16 16.39
N LEU A 12 22.87 -53.05 16.77
CA LEU A 12 23.57 -51.74 16.85
C LEU A 12 23.82 -51.15 15.46
N VAL A 13 24.12 -51.95 14.45
CA VAL A 13 24.31 -51.50 13.07
C VAL A 13 22.97 -51.06 12.46
N LEU A 14 21.87 -51.80 12.72
CA LEU A 14 20.52 -51.41 12.31
C LEU A 14 20.04 -50.11 13.02
N LEU A 15 20.38 -49.95 14.31
CA LEU A 15 20.09 -48.71 15.03
C LEU A 15 20.93 -47.55 14.54
N ALA A 16 22.21 -47.76 14.16
CA ALA A 16 23.08 -46.76 13.59
C ALA A 16 22.65 -46.38 12.13
N MET A 17 22.17 -47.35 11.33
CA MET A 17 21.60 -47.06 10.00
C MET A 17 20.26 -46.32 10.07
N SER A 18 19.44 -46.57 11.10
CA SER A 18 18.20 -45.81 11.31
C SER A 18 18.46 -44.35 11.74
N LEU A 19 19.58 -44.06 12.39
CA LEU A 19 20.01 -42.68 12.70
C LEU A 19 20.60 -41.95 11.50
N ALA A 20 21.12 -42.63 10.49
CA ALA A 20 21.63 -42.00 9.25
C ALA A 20 20.51 -41.61 8.27
N GLY A 21 19.27 -42.08 8.49
CA GLY A 21 18.08 -41.71 7.71
C GLY A 21 17.26 -40.56 8.29
N CYS A 22 17.80 -39.82 9.30
CA CYS A 22 17.12 -38.67 9.83
C CYS A 22 16.85 -37.66 8.72
N ALA A 23 15.64 -37.14 8.63
CA ALA A 23 15.30 -36.03 7.78
C ALA A 23 16.30 -34.89 8.06
N ASN A 24 17.07 -34.51 7.06
CA ASN A 24 18.01 -33.40 7.14
C ASN A 24 17.75 -32.39 6.05
N TYR A 25 18.17 -31.16 6.24
CA TYR A 25 17.97 -30.05 5.31
C TYR A 25 19.23 -29.66 4.55
N SER A 26 20.27 -30.50 4.55
CA SER A 26 21.51 -30.23 3.81
C SER A 26 21.24 -30.11 2.31
N GLY A 27 21.82 -29.09 1.67
CA GLY A 27 21.65 -28.80 0.25
C GLY A 27 20.35 -28.03 -0.10
N LEU A 28 19.65 -27.51 0.89
CA LEU A 28 18.57 -26.53 0.71
C LEU A 28 19.11 -25.17 1.19
N ASP A 29 19.28 -24.24 0.25
CA ASP A 29 19.84 -22.92 0.50
C ASP A 29 19.08 -21.89 -0.36
N THR A 30 18.93 -20.67 0.17
CA THR A 30 18.34 -19.55 -0.56
C THR A 30 19.29 -19.06 -1.67
N SER A 31 18.74 -18.63 -2.79
CA SER A 31 19.48 -18.07 -3.92
C SER A 31 19.34 -16.54 -4.03
N GLY A 32 18.40 -15.95 -3.32
CA GLY A 32 18.10 -14.52 -3.36
C GLY A 32 19.22 -13.64 -2.83
N VAL A 33 19.70 -12.71 -3.66
CA VAL A 33 20.72 -11.73 -3.29
C VAL A 33 20.10 -10.33 -3.31
N SER A 34 20.13 -9.64 -2.17
CA SER A 34 19.69 -8.25 -2.07
C SER A 34 20.65 -7.33 -2.81
N LEU A 35 20.10 -6.47 -3.69
CA LEU A 35 20.87 -5.44 -4.37
C LEU A 35 21.32 -4.35 -3.38
N GLU A 36 22.55 -3.91 -3.53
CA GLU A 36 23.02 -2.73 -2.81
C GLU A 36 22.67 -1.46 -3.59
N ALA A 37 22.03 -0.48 -2.93
CA ALA A 37 21.66 0.79 -3.56
C ALA A 37 22.88 1.52 -4.18
N LYS A 38 24.08 1.33 -3.61
CA LYS A 38 25.32 1.90 -4.12
C LYS A 38 25.77 1.31 -5.46
N SER A 39 25.35 0.10 -5.80
CA SER A 39 25.66 -0.55 -7.08
C SER A 39 24.81 -0.03 -8.25
N LEU A 40 23.73 0.70 -7.95
CA LEU A 40 22.82 1.25 -8.94
C LEU A 40 23.26 2.66 -9.34
N ALA A 41 23.74 2.80 -10.58
CA ALA A 41 24.23 4.07 -11.11
C ALA A 41 23.06 5.01 -11.45
N ALA A 42 22.95 6.15 -10.76
CA ALA A 42 22.00 7.22 -11.06
C ALA A 42 22.68 8.57 -11.33
N GLY A 43 24.03 8.63 -11.33
CA GLY A 43 24.79 9.88 -11.38
C GLY A 43 24.58 10.71 -12.64
N GLN A 44 24.38 10.09 -13.81
CA GLN A 44 24.17 10.81 -15.07
C GLN A 44 22.77 11.45 -15.13
N SER A 45 21.74 10.75 -14.66
CA SER A 45 20.35 11.23 -14.65
C SER A 45 20.15 12.41 -13.68
N LEU A 46 21.01 12.53 -12.67
CA LEU A 46 20.95 13.55 -11.62
C LEU A 46 21.91 14.72 -11.88
N ASN A 47 22.66 14.72 -12.98
CA ASN A 47 23.60 15.79 -13.31
C ASN A 47 22.89 17.14 -13.48
N GLY A 48 23.47 18.20 -12.89
CA GLY A 48 22.99 19.58 -13.01
C GLY A 48 21.83 19.95 -12.10
N VAL A 49 21.48 19.11 -11.13
CA VAL A 49 20.48 19.44 -10.09
C VAL A 49 21.20 19.95 -8.84
N THR A 50 20.63 21.01 -8.22
CA THR A 50 21.15 21.56 -6.96
C THR A 50 20.97 20.54 -5.85
N LEU A 51 22.07 20.05 -5.29
CA LEU A 51 22.07 19.12 -4.16
C LEU A 51 22.08 19.90 -2.84
N SER A 52 21.19 19.55 -1.92
CA SER A 52 21.13 20.16 -0.58
C SER A 52 20.91 19.08 0.49
N PRO A 53 21.69 19.07 1.57
CA PRO A 53 21.48 18.11 2.67
C PRO A 53 20.12 18.23 3.36
N ALA A 54 19.45 19.38 3.23
CA ALA A 54 18.17 19.69 3.88
C ALA A 54 16.92 19.43 3.00
N ALA A 55 17.11 18.84 1.80
CA ALA A 55 16.04 18.76 0.78
C ALA A 55 15.06 17.58 0.96
N TRP A 56 15.12 16.84 2.07
CA TRP A 56 14.13 15.79 2.32
C TRP A 56 12.77 16.39 2.68
N PRO A 57 11.67 15.87 2.08
CA PRO A 57 10.32 16.33 2.39
C PRO A 57 10.00 16.21 3.89
N GLN A 58 9.25 17.17 4.40
CA GLN A 58 8.64 17.09 5.74
C GLN A 58 7.35 16.26 5.67
N SER A 59 6.86 15.77 6.80
CA SER A 59 5.62 14.98 6.87
C SER A 59 4.37 15.73 6.40
N ASP A 60 4.43 17.06 6.38
CA ASP A 60 3.39 17.99 5.93
C ASP A 60 3.81 18.78 4.69
N TRP A 61 4.56 18.14 3.79
CA TRP A 61 5.14 18.69 2.57
C TRP A 61 4.16 19.51 1.72
N TRP A 62 2.87 19.18 1.75
CA TRP A 62 1.83 19.87 0.99
C TRP A 62 1.62 21.33 1.41
N LYS A 63 2.03 21.71 2.63
CA LYS A 63 2.00 23.11 3.08
C LYS A 63 2.89 24.02 2.23
N SER A 64 3.95 23.45 1.65
CA SER A 64 4.83 24.18 0.73
C SER A 64 4.13 24.62 -0.57
N LEU A 65 2.97 24.02 -0.91
CA LEU A 65 2.14 24.41 -2.05
C LEU A 65 1.38 25.73 -1.82
N GLY A 66 1.34 26.24 -0.58
CA GLY A 66 0.93 27.60 -0.25
C GLY A 66 -0.58 27.84 -0.09
N ASP A 67 -1.40 26.78 0.03
CA ASP A 67 -2.85 26.89 0.23
C ASP A 67 -3.32 26.23 1.51
N THR A 68 -3.87 27.01 2.45
CA THR A 68 -4.39 26.54 3.72
C THR A 68 -5.67 25.70 3.61
N GLN A 69 -6.46 25.89 2.54
CA GLN A 69 -7.63 25.04 2.25
C GLN A 69 -7.18 23.62 1.93
N LEU A 70 -6.12 23.48 1.13
CA LEU A 70 -5.53 22.17 0.82
C LEU A 70 -5.08 21.44 2.08
N ASP A 71 -4.43 22.14 3.03
CA ASP A 71 -4.03 21.53 4.31
C ASP A 71 -5.23 20.96 5.07
N GLY A 72 -6.32 21.73 5.18
CA GLY A 72 -7.55 21.28 5.82
C GLY A 72 -8.19 20.06 5.13
N LEU A 73 -8.21 20.04 3.80
CA LEU A 73 -8.76 18.94 3.00
C LEU A 73 -7.94 17.66 3.14
N ILE A 74 -6.61 17.75 3.15
CA ILE A 74 -5.73 16.59 3.38
C ILE A 74 -5.94 16.03 4.79
N GLN A 75 -6.03 16.87 5.81
CA GLN A 75 -6.30 16.43 7.18
C GLN A 75 -7.69 15.77 7.30
N GLU A 76 -8.70 16.28 6.61
CA GLU A 76 -10.03 15.68 6.53
C GLU A 76 -9.96 14.29 5.87
N ALA A 77 -9.29 14.17 4.72
CA ALA A 77 -9.11 12.90 4.03
C ALA A 77 -8.39 11.86 4.90
N LEU A 78 -7.27 12.23 5.52
CA LEU A 78 -6.50 11.33 6.38
C LEU A 78 -7.29 10.82 7.59
N ARG A 79 -8.25 11.59 8.09
CA ARG A 79 -9.12 11.22 9.22
C ARG A 79 -10.31 10.37 8.79
N ASP A 80 -10.96 10.71 7.67
CA ASP A 80 -12.32 10.28 7.36
C ASP A 80 -12.39 9.32 6.15
N SER A 81 -11.32 9.22 5.32
CA SER A 81 -11.33 8.38 4.13
C SER A 81 -11.47 6.88 4.44
N PRO A 82 -12.34 6.16 3.73
CA PRO A 82 -12.45 4.70 3.81
C PRO A 82 -11.12 3.98 3.50
N ASP A 83 -10.27 4.52 2.62
CA ASP A 83 -8.99 3.91 2.28
C ASP A 83 -8.04 3.89 3.49
N MET A 84 -8.05 4.94 4.32
CA MET A 84 -7.30 4.96 5.58
C MET A 84 -7.87 3.96 6.60
N GLN A 85 -9.18 3.78 6.62
CA GLN A 85 -9.82 2.76 7.48
C GLN A 85 -9.41 1.35 7.03
N ILE A 86 -9.38 1.07 5.73
CA ILE A 86 -8.90 -0.20 5.16
C ILE A 86 -7.43 -0.44 5.53
N ALA A 87 -6.55 0.56 5.34
CA ALA A 87 -5.15 0.45 5.67
C ALA A 87 -4.93 0.19 7.18
N SER A 88 -5.68 0.88 8.04
CA SER A 88 -5.64 0.69 9.49
C SER A 88 -6.16 -0.69 9.90
N ALA A 89 -7.23 -1.19 9.28
CA ALA A 89 -7.76 -2.52 9.54
C ALA A 89 -6.76 -3.62 9.15
N ARG A 90 -6.04 -3.47 8.02
CA ARG A 90 -4.99 -4.41 7.60
C ARG A 90 -3.81 -4.43 8.58
N ALA A 91 -3.36 -3.27 9.05
CA ALA A 91 -2.31 -3.18 10.06
C ALA A 91 -2.76 -3.85 11.38
N HIS A 92 -4.01 -3.60 11.80
CA HIS A 92 -4.58 -4.25 12.98
C HIS A 92 -4.68 -5.79 12.80
N GLN A 93 -5.10 -6.27 11.63
CA GLN A 93 -5.14 -7.70 11.31
C GLN A 93 -3.76 -8.36 11.41
N ALA A 94 -2.73 -7.72 10.86
CA ALA A 94 -1.35 -8.21 10.93
C ALA A 94 -0.82 -8.23 12.38
N ASN A 95 -1.13 -7.21 13.18
CA ASN A 95 -0.81 -7.18 14.60
C ASN A 95 -1.52 -8.30 15.37
N ALA A 96 -2.80 -8.55 15.11
CA ALA A 96 -3.54 -9.64 15.72
C ALA A 96 -2.93 -11.01 15.37
N ALA A 97 -2.45 -11.21 14.14
CA ALA A 97 -1.73 -12.41 13.75
C ALA A 97 -0.39 -12.57 14.51
N ALA A 98 0.34 -11.47 14.74
CA ALA A 98 1.56 -11.50 15.55
C ALA A 98 1.26 -11.86 17.03
N TYR A 99 0.18 -11.36 17.61
CA TYR A 99 -0.28 -11.75 18.96
C TYR A 99 -0.72 -13.21 19.00
N ALA A 100 -1.39 -13.72 17.97
CA ALA A 100 -1.76 -15.13 17.90
C ALA A 100 -0.50 -16.03 17.88
N ALA A 101 0.51 -15.68 17.09
CA ALA A 101 1.78 -16.39 17.05
C ALA A 101 2.56 -16.31 18.38
N ASP A 102 2.46 -15.20 19.12
CA ASP A 102 3.03 -15.10 20.47
C ASP A 102 2.28 -15.99 21.47
N ALA A 103 0.95 -16.05 21.39
CA ALA A 103 0.12 -16.89 22.23
C ALA A 103 0.40 -18.39 22.03
N GLU A 104 0.79 -18.83 20.83
CA GLU A 104 1.20 -20.22 20.57
C GLU A 104 2.44 -20.66 21.38
N ARG A 105 3.24 -19.71 21.89
CA ARG A 105 4.39 -19.95 22.77
C ARG A 105 4.01 -20.17 24.22
N MET A 106 2.77 -19.89 24.58
CA MET A 106 2.25 -19.99 25.94
C MET A 106 1.57 -21.35 26.15
N PRO A 107 1.49 -21.83 27.39
CA PRO A 107 0.71 -23.02 27.69
C PRO A 107 -0.79 -22.80 27.47
N THR A 108 -1.50 -23.84 27.05
CA THR A 108 -2.96 -23.86 26.99
C THR A 108 -3.56 -24.63 28.13
N LEU A 109 -4.70 -24.17 28.62
CA LEU A 109 -5.52 -24.86 29.65
C LEU A 109 -6.97 -24.87 29.13
N ASP A 110 -7.45 -26.07 28.85
CA ASP A 110 -8.81 -26.31 28.36
C ASP A 110 -9.64 -27.08 29.38
N ALA A 111 -10.88 -26.66 29.56
CA ALA A 111 -11.86 -27.44 30.33
C ALA A 111 -12.82 -28.16 29.40
N SER A 112 -13.15 -29.40 29.73
CA SER A 112 -14.10 -30.20 28.95
C SER A 112 -15.09 -30.92 29.84
N ALA A 113 -16.32 -30.98 29.37
CA ALA A 113 -17.35 -31.84 29.98
C ALA A 113 -18.04 -32.62 28.85
N GLY A 114 -18.24 -33.89 29.05
CA GLY A 114 -18.82 -34.75 28.04
C GLY A 114 -19.63 -35.89 28.56
N ILE A 115 -20.57 -36.37 27.74
CA ILE A 115 -21.29 -37.62 27.93
C ILE A 115 -21.15 -38.39 26.62
N SER A 116 -20.57 -39.60 26.72
CA SER A 116 -20.47 -40.51 25.58
C SER A 116 -21.22 -41.81 25.86
N ARG A 117 -22.00 -42.26 24.89
CA ARG A 117 -22.66 -43.58 24.95
C ARG A 117 -22.11 -44.43 23.82
N SER A 118 -21.48 -45.51 24.17
CA SER A 118 -20.88 -46.48 23.26
C SER A 118 -21.37 -47.87 23.49
N ARG A 119 -21.30 -48.72 22.48
CA ARG A 119 -21.52 -50.16 22.57
C ARG A 119 -20.28 -50.84 22.03
N LEU A 120 -19.59 -51.59 22.88
CA LEU A 120 -18.43 -52.39 22.48
C LEU A 120 -18.88 -53.57 21.62
N ALA A 121 -18.15 -53.81 20.52
CA ALA A 121 -18.38 -55.00 19.71
C ALA A 121 -18.02 -56.24 20.55
N ARG A 122 -18.79 -57.34 20.44
CA ARG A 122 -18.55 -58.56 21.16
C ARG A 122 -17.16 -59.14 20.89
N ASP A 123 -16.68 -59.00 19.65
CA ASP A 123 -15.39 -59.55 19.22
C ASP A 123 -14.17 -58.75 19.70
N GLN A 124 -14.40 -57.53 20.26
CA GLN A 124 -13.34 -56.67 20.80
C GLN A 124 -13.29 -56.63 22.32
N ASP A 125 -14.05 -57.48 23.00
CA ASP A 125 -14.16 -57.42 24.46
C ASP A 125 -13.52 -58.65 25.12
N PRO A 126 -12.26 -58.55 25.60
CA PRO A 126 -11.58 -59.63 26.30
C PRO A 126 -12.17 -59.90 27.70
N LEU A 127 -13.04 -59.04 28.23
CA LEU A 127 -13.64 -59.13 29.57
C LEU A 127 -15.11 -59.54 29.54
N GLY A 128 -15.70 -59.88 28.39
CA GLY A 128 -17.05 -60.38 28.26
C GLY A 128 -18.20 -59.39 28.42
N GLN A 129 -17.92 -58.10 28.34
CA GLN A 129 -18.94 -57.02 28.40
C GLN A 129 -19.44 -56.59 27.02
N GLY A 130 -18.97 -57.22 25.96
CA GLY A 130 -19.30 -56.90 24.59
C GLY A 130 -20.78 -57.06 24.29
N GLY A 131 -21.34 -56.09 23.55
CA GLY A 131 -22.76 -55.99 23.21
C GLY A 131 -23.59 -55.18 24.21
N ALA A 132 -23.05 -54.81 25.37
CA ALA A 132 -23.70 -53.89 26.31
C ALA A 132 -23.43 -52.42 25.93
N TYR A 133 -24.36 -51.55 26.28
CA TYR A 133 -24.19 -50.09 26.16
C TYR A 133 -23.51 -49.59 27.44
N SER A 134 -22.45 -48.78 27.22
CA SER A 134 -21.80 -48.05 28.29
C SER A 134 -22.02 -46.54 28.06
N THR A 135 -22.40 -45.83 29.11
CA THR A 135 -22.49 -44.36 29.08
C THR A 135 -21.48 -43.82 30.08
N VAL A 136 -20.50 -43.10 29.55
CA VAL A 136 -19.43 -42.46 30.33
C VAL A 136 -19.70 -40.98 30.42
N ARG A 137 -19.57 -40.40 31.60
CA ARG A 137 -19.61 -38.96 31.88
C ARG A 137 -18.23 -38.55 32.35
N ASN A 138 -17.72 -37.44 31.77
CA ASN A 138 -16.42 -36.89 32.16
C ASN A 138 -16.49 -35.37 32.33
N ILE A 139 -15.77 -34.88 33.30
CA ILE A 139 -15.45 -33.44 33.48
C ILE A 139 -13.97 -33.38 33.80
N GLY A 140 -13.23 -32.53 33.07
CA GLY A 140 -11.79 -32.44 33.29
C GLY A 140 -11.20 -31.17 32.71
N ALA A 141 -9.94 -30.98 33.04
CA ALA A 141 -9.08 -29.94 32.44
C ALA A 141 -7.86 -30.63 31.83
N SER A 142 -7.42 -30.06 30.68
CA SER A 142 -6.20 -30.47 30.00
C SER A 142 -5.26 -29.28 29.85
N PHE A 143 -4.02 -29.50 30.21
CA PHE A 143 -2.90 -28.58 30.05
C PHE A 143 -1.99 -29.09 28.94
N ASN A 144 -1.59 -28.21 28.00
CA ASN A 144 -0.60 -28.53 26.98
C ASN A 144 0.43 -27.41 26.90
N TYR A 145 1.71 -27.80 26.82
CA TYR A 145 2.81 -26.89 26.63
C TYR A 145 3.87 -27.51 25.74
N ASN A 146 4.20 -26.76 24.64
CA ASN A 146 5.27 -27.15 23.73
C ASN A 146 6.53 -26.38 24.09
N PHE A 147 7.60 -27.09 24.48
CA PHE A 147 8.88 -26.47 24.80
C PHE A 147 9.59 -26.05 23.52
N ASP A 148 9.83 -24.75 23.36
CA ASP A 148 10.54 -24.20 22.19
C ASP A 148 12.06 -24.33 22.35
N LEU A 149 12.55 -25.59 22.37
CA LEU A 149 13.97 -25.87 22.61
C LEU A 149 14.90 -25.34 21.54
N TRP A 150 14.40 -25.23 20.32
CA TRP A 150 15.17 -24.86 19.13
C TRP A 150 14.80 -23.46 18.61
N GLY A 151 13.93 -22.75 19.27
CA GLY A 151 13.51 -21.40 18.90
C GLY A 151 12.55 -21.34 17.71
N GLY A 152 11.88 -22.45 17.36
CA GLY A 152 10.98 -22.50 16.20
C GLY A 152 9.71 -21.66 16.37
N GLN A 153 9.07 -21.72 17.53
CA GLN A 153 7.89 -20.88 17.83
C GLN A 153 8.30 -19.41 17.96
N ARG A 154 9.46 -19.16 18.56
CA ARG A 154 10.00 -17.80 18.63
C ARG A 154 10.27 -17.24 17.24
N ALA A 155 10.90 -17.99 16.35
CA ALA A 155 11.16 -17.56 14.96
C ALA A 155 9.85 -17.33 14.18
N ALA A 156 8.83 -18.17 14.37
CA ALA A 156 7.51 -17.97 13.77
C ALA A 156 6.83 -16.68 14.27
N TRP A 157 6.92 -16.39 15.58
CA TRP A 157 6.46 -15.12 16.14
C TRP A 157 7.24 -13.92 15.60
N GLU A 158 8.58 -13.99 15.53
CA GLU A 158 9.43 -12.94 14.96
C GLU A 158 9.08 -12.68 13.47
N ALA A 159 8.75 -13.74 12.70
CA ALA A 159 8.25 -13.62 11.34
C ALA A 159 6.91 -12.88 11.28
N ALA A 160 5.95 -13.25 12.12
CA ALA A 160 4.64 -12.59 12.19
C ALA A 160 4.78 -11.12 12.64
N LEU A 161 5.68 -10.83 13.58
CA LEU A 161 6.01 -9.45 14.01
C LEU A 161 6.62 -8.64 12.86
N GLY A 162 7.49 -9.25 12.04
CA GLY A 162 8.03 -8.62 10.83
C GLY A 162 6.94 -8.25 9.82
N GLN A 163 5.96 -9.14 9.62
CA GLN A 163 4.79 -8.86 8.77
C GLN A 163 3.90 -7.75 9.36
N ALA A 164 3.71 -7.71 10.67
CA ALA A 164 2.95 -6.65 11.33
C ALA A 164 3.63 -5.27 11.18
N ARG A 165 4.97 -5.22 11.32
CA ARG A 165 5.75 -4.00 11.05
C ARG A 165 5.66 -3.55 9.59
N ALA A 166 5.72 -4.49 8.64
CA ALA A 166 5.52 -4.18 7.22
C ALA A 166 4.13 -3.57 6.98
N ALA A 167 3.07 -4.15 7.56
CA ALA A 167 1.70 -3.66 7.43
C ALA A 167 1.49 -2.27 8.05
N GLU A 168 2.17 -1.96 9.16
CA GLU A 168 2.13 -0.60 9.74
C GLU A 168 2.83 0.42 8.83
N VAL A 169 3.95 0.04 8.21
CA VAL A 169 4.62 0.88 7.21
C VAL A 169 3.72 1.08 5.98
N ASP A 170 3.03 0.02 5.52
CA ASP A 170 2.05 0.13 4.42
C ASP A 170 0.90 1.09 4.75
N ARG A 171 0.43 1.13 6.01
CA ARG A 171 -0.57 2.10 6.47
C ARG A 171 -0.05 3.54 6.34
N GLN A 172 1.21 3.77 6.69
CA GLN A 172 1.84 5.09 6.51
C GLN A 172 2.05 5.43 5.03
N ALA A 173 2.41 4.44 4.19
CA ALA A 173 2.47 4.61 2.74
C ALA A 173 1.11 5.01 2.16
N ALA A 174 0.02 4.37 2.61
CA ALA A 174 -1.33 4.71 2.19
C ALA A 174 -1.70 6.16 2.56
N SER A 175 -1.29 6.65 3.73
CA SER A 175 -1.52 8.05 4.12
C SER A 175 -0.78 9.05 3.21
N LEU A 176 0.45 8.73 2.80
CA LEU A 176 1.21 9.55 1.86
C LEU A 176 0.58 9.56 0.47
N THR A 177 0.14 8.39 0.00
CA THR A 177 -0.54 8.27 -1.29
C THR A 177 -1.83 9.07 -1.30
N LEU A 178 -2.67 8.92 -0.26
CA LEU A 178 -3.92 9.68 -0.15
C LEU A 178 -3.68 11.19 -0.11
N ALA A 179 -2.69 11.66 0.65
CA ALA A 179 -2.32 13.08 0.69
C ALA A 179 -1.89 13.59 -0.70
N ALA A 180 -1.11 12.80 -1.44
CA ALA A 180 -0.71 13.13 -2.81
C ALA A 180 -1.90 13.16 -3.76
N ASP A 181 -2.82 12.20 -3.69
CA ASP A 181 -3.99 12.13 -4.54
C ASP A 181 -4.96 13.28 -4.28
N VAL A 182 -5.16 13.69 -3.03
CA VAL A 182 -5.93 14.89 -2.67
C VAL A 182 -5.27 16.15 -3.23
N ALA A 183 -3.93 16.28 -3.12
CA ALA A 183 -3.21 17.43 -3.64
C ALA A 183 -3.29 17.52 -5.17
N ARG A 184 -3.21 16.38 -5.88
CA ARG A 184 -3.40 16.31 -7.35
C ARG A 184 -4.82 16.68 -7.75
N ALA A 185 -5.82 16.08 -7.10
CA ALA A 185 -7.23 16.38 -7.37
C ALA A 185 -7.56 17.86 -7.10
N TYR A 186 -6.93 18.46 -6.08
CA TYR A 186 -7.04 19.89 -5.79
C TYR A 186 -6.39 20.77 -6.87
N SER A 187 -5.23 20.37 -7.40
CA SER A 187 -4.58 21.02 -8.55
C SER A 187 -5.43 20.94 -9.81
N ASP A 188 -6.02 19.77 -10.07
CA ASP A 188 -6.95 19.57 -11.19
C ASP A 188 -8.22 20.41 -11.07
N LEU A 189 -8.75 20.57 -9.85
CA LEU A 189 -9.85 21.48 -9.59
C LEU A 189 -9.45 22.94 -9.92
N GLY A 190 -8.25 23.36 -9.53
CA GLY A 190 -7.71 24.67 -9.90
C GLY A 190 -7.63 24.88 -11.41
N ARG A 191 -7.12 23.88 -12.14
CA ARG A 191 -7.08 23.87 -13.61
C ARG A 191 -8.48 23.94 -14.22
N ALA A 192 -9.44 23.16 -13.69
CA ALA A 192 -10.82 23.16 -14.19
C ALA A 192 -11.48 24.55 -14.03
N HIS A 193 -11.21 25.26 -12.94
CA HIS A 193 -11.65 26.65 -12.78
C HIS A 193 -11.05 27.60 -13.83
N ILE A 194 -9.77 27.46 -14.15
CA ILE A 194 -9.12 28.28 -15.19
C ILE A 194 -9.76 28.00 -16.56
N VAL A 195 -9.98 26.72 -16.89
CA VAL A 195 -10.63 26.32 -18.16
C VAL A 195 -12.06 26.86 -18.25
N TYR A 196 -12.80 26.84 -17.15
CA TYR A 196 -14.14 27.43 -17.07
C TYR A 196 -14.10 28.94 -17.31
N ASP A 197 -13.19 29.68 -16.67
CA ASP A 197 -13.04 31.11 -16.86
C ASP A 197 -12.71 31.45 -18.31
N LEU A 198 -11.78 30.72 -18.92
CA LEU A 198 -11.41 30.92 -20.34
C LEU A 198 -12.59 30.65 -21.26
N ALA A 199 -13.39 29.61 -21.01
CA ALA A 199 -14.57 29.32 -21.81
C ALA A 199 -15.68 30.40 -21.65
N ASN A 200 -15.85 30.90 -20.43
CA ASN A 200 -16.80 31.98 -20.16
C ASN A 200 -16.40 33.31 -20.82
N GLU A 201 -15.10 33.68 -20.77
CA GLU A 201 -14.58 34.86 -21.45
C GLU A 201 -14.67 34.70 -22.97
N ASP A 202 -14.43 33.51 -23.52
CA ASP A 202 -14.61 33.20 -24.93
C ASP A 202 -16.06 33.41 -25.36
N LEU A 203 -17.03 32.86 -24.64
CA LEU A 203 -18.46 33.03 -24.92
C LEU A 203 -18.84 34.53 -24.88
N LYS A 204 -18.34 35.28 -23.90
CA LYS A 204 -18.59 36.71 -23.79
C LYS A 204 -18.07 37.47 -25.01
N ARG A 205 -16.85 37.14 -25.47
CA ARG A 205 -16.24 37.75 -26.67
C ARG A 205 -17.02 37.42 -27.95
N THR A 206 -17.36 36.13 -28.14
CA THR A 206 -18.11 35.70 -29.32
C THR A 206 -19.52 36.28 -29.36
N ARG A 207 -20.20 36.49 -28.23
CA ARG A 207 -21.48 37.23 -28.16
C ARG A 207 -21.35 38.68 -28.55
N GLN A 208 -20.31 39.37 -28.11
CA GLN A 208 -20.03 40.75 -28.55
C GLN A 208 -19.77 40.82 -30.05
N MET A 209 -19.05 39.83 -30.59
CA MET A 209 -18.79 39.74 -32.03
C MET A 209 -20.08 39.46 -32.82
N LEU A 210 -20.95 38.59 -32.32
CA LEU A 210 -22.24 38.28 -32.94
C LEU A 210 -23.12 39.56 -33.01
N ASP A 211 -23.18 40.32 -31.93
CA ASP A 211 -23.91 41.60 -31.89
C ASP A 211 -23.34 42.65 -32.89
N LEU A 212 -22.02 42.71 -33.01
CA LEU A 212 -21.38 43.57 -33.99
C LEU A 212 -21.66 43.09 -35.42
N SER A 213 -21.54 41.79 -35.71
CA SER A 213 -21.82 41.24 -37.04
C SER A 213 -23.29 41.46 -37.46
N ARG A 214 -24.23 41.37 -36.51
CA ARG A 214 -25.63 41.67 -36.73
C ARG A 214 -25.83 43.13 -37.17
N ARG A 215 -25.23 44.09 -36.44
CA ARG A 215 -25.32 45.52 -36.80
C ARG A 215 -24.70 45.83 -38.18
N ARG A 216 -23.62 45.13 -38.51
CA ARG A 216 -22.96 45.27 -39.83
C ARG A 216 -23.79 44.66 -40.96
N LEU A 217 -24.48 43.54 -40.72
CA LEU A 217 -25.43 42.93 -41.64
C LEU A 217 -26.61 43.87 -41.89
N ASP A 218 -27.20 44.41 -40.82
CA ASP A 218 -28.32 45.36 -40.92
C ASP A 218 -27.94 46.65 -41.68
N SER A 219 -26.66 47.04 -41.62
CA SER A 219 -26.08 48.17 -42.35
C SER A 219 -25.62 47.81 -43.78
N GLY A 220 -25.79 46.57 -44.23
CA GLY A 220 -25.38 46.09 -45.55
C GLY A 220 -23.86 45.96 -45.75
N ILE A 221 -23.07 45.97 -44.67
CA ILE A 221 -21.61 45.86 -44.70
C ILE A 221 -21.18 44.39 -44.76
N ASP A 222 -21.80 43.53 -43.92
CA ASP A 222 -21.54 42.09 -43.85
C ASP A 222 -22.58 41.31 -44.65
N SER A 223 -22.20 40.15 -45.13
CA SER A 223 -23.10 39.19 -45.78
C SER A 223 -23.83 38.29 -44.76
N GLN A 224 -24.97 37.72 -45.16
CA GLN A 224 -25.68 36.71 -44.36
C GLN A 224 -24.77 35.54 -44.01
N TYR A 225 -23.84 35.15 -44.88
CA TYR A 225 -22.87 34.06 -44.61
C TYR A 225 -21.94 34.40 -43.43
N GLN A 226 -21.43 35.63 -43.35
CA GLN A 226 -20.55 36.07 -42.24
C GLN A 226 -21.30 36.09 -40.92
N TYR A 227 -22.56 36.56 -40.93
CA TYR A 227 -23.41 36.48 -39.73
C TYR A 227 -23.62 35.07 -39.27
N GLN A 228 -24.03 34.13 -40.16
CA GLN A 228 -24.23 32.73 -39.83
C GLN A 228 -22.96 32.04 -39.29
N GLN A 229 -21.79 32.39 -39.82
CA GLN A 229 -20.51 31.90 -39.34
C GLN A 229 -20.24 32.36 -37.89
N THR A 230 -20.55 33.61 -37.56
CA THR A 230 -20.41 34.13 -36.19
C THR A 230 -21.41 33.51 -35.24
N GLU A 231 -22.65 33.27 -35.67
CA GLU A 231 -23.68 32.59 -34.90
C GLU A 231 -23.29 31.16 -34.61
N SER A 232 -22.70 30.43 -35.57
CA SER A 232 -22.14 29.10 -35.39
C SER A 232 -21.00 29.08 -34.37
N LEU A 233 -20.15 30.11 -34.38
CA LEU A 233 -19.05 30.25 -33.43
C LEU A 233 -19.56 30.47 -31.99
N GLU A 234 -20.56 31.38 -31.82
CA GLU A 234 -21.19 31.61 -30.50
C GLU A 234 -21.80 30.31 -29.95
N ALA A 235 -22.53 29.55 -30.76
CA ALA A 235 -23.10 28.29 -30.39
C ALA A 235 -22.02 27.24 -29.96
N SER A 236 -20.85 27.24 -30.67
CA SER A 236 -19.70 26.37 -30.31
C SER A 236 -19.05 26.79 -28.99
N SER A 237 -18.90 28.11 -28.74
CA SER A 237 -18.39 28.64 -27.48
C SER A 237 -19.32 28.35 -26.31
N GLN A 238 -20.66 28.44 -26.56
CA GLN A 238 -21.66 28.02 -25.56
C GLN A 238 -21.52 26.53 -25.21
N ALA A 239 -21.34 25.64 -26.19
CA ALA A 239 -21.11 24.21 -25.96
C ALA A 239 -19.81 23.98 -25.21
N SER A 240 -18.75 24.74 -25.48
CA SER A 240 -17.47 24.67 -24.77
C SER A 240 -17.59 25.09 -23.31
N LEU A 241 -18.40 26.11 -23.00
CA LEU A 241 -18.68 26.51 -21.61
C LEU A 241 -19.39 25.39 -20.84
N ILE A 242 -20.42 24.78 -21.42
CA ILE A 242 -21.18 23.67 -20.80
C ILE A 242 -20.23 22.48 -20.53
N ASP A 243 -19.31 22.19 -21.45
CA ASP A 243 -18.30 21.14 -21.22
C ASP A 243 -17.33 21.50 -20.09
N ALA A 244 -16.89 22.75 -20.00
CA ALA A 244 -16.04 23.23 -18.91
C ALA A 244 -16.78 23.18 -17.55
N GLU A 245 -18.06 23.53 -17.50
CA GLU A 245 -18.91 23.38 -16.29
C GLU A 245 -18.98 21.92 -15.84
N LYS A 246 -19.21 21.00 -16.78
CA LYS A 246 -19.20 19.55 -16.51
C LYS A 246 -17.85 19.10 -15.95
N GLN A 247 -16.73 19.52 -16.54
CA GLN A 247 -15.38 19.16 -16.06
C GLN A 247 -15.13 19.70 -14.65
N LEU A 248 -15.54 20.95 -14.37
CA LEU A 248 -15.42 21.56 -13.05
C LEU A 248 -16.21 20.78 -12.00
N GLN A 249 -17.46 20.43 -12.31
CA GLN A 249 -18.30 19.66 -11.41
C GLN A 249 -17.73 18.25 -11.17
N SER A 250 -17.19 17.61 -12.21
CA SER A 250 -16.53 16.30 -12.09
C SER A 250 -15.29 16.36 -11.20
N ALA A 251 -14.46 17.39 -11.33
CA ALA A 251 -13.27 17.58 -10.49
C ALA A 251 -13.65 17.82 -9.01
N LYS A 252 -14.70 18.60 -8.75
CA LYS A 252 -15.23 18.81 -7.40
C LYS A 252 -15.69 17.48 -6.76
N ILE A 253 -16.46 16.68 -7.49
CA ILE A 253 -16.96 15.38 -6.99
C ILE A 253 -15.80 14.42 -6.75
N ALA A 254 -14.82 14.35 -7.66
CA ALA A 254 -13.65 13.50 -7.50
C ALA A 254 -12.88 13.83 -6.20
N LEU A 255 -12.72 15.11 -5.91
CA LEU A 255 -12.09 15.55 -4.66
C LEU A 255 -12.93 15.15 -3.44
N ALA A 256 -14.27 15.36 -3.45
CA ALA A 256 -15.14 14.96 -2.36
C ALA A 256 -15.10 13.46 -2.06
N VAL A 257 -14.96 12.62 -3.09
CA VAL A 257 -14.79 11.16 -2.93
C VAL A 257 -13.50 10.82 -2.19
N LEU A 258 -12.38 11.48 -2.54
CA LEU A 258 -11.10 11.28 -1.84
C LEU A 258 -11.16 11.70 -0.36
N LEU A 259 -11.99 12.69 -0.03
CA LEU A 259 -12.26 13.09 1.37
C LEU A 259 -13.09 12.05 2.14
N GLY A 260 -13.58 11.00 1.48
CA GLY A 260 -14.48 10.03 2.08
C GLY A 260 -15.88 10.57 2.36
N LYS A 261 -16.30 11.59 1.60
CA LYS A 261 -17.58 12.27 1.77
C LYS A 261 -18.50 12.07 0.55
N GLY A 262 -19.79 12.34 0.75
CA GLY A 262 -20.75 12.39 -0.34
C GLY A 262 -20.48 13.55 -1.31
N PRO A 263 -21.10 13.51 -2.51
CA PRO A 263 -20.87 14.52 -3.56
C PRO A 263 -21.21 15.95 -3.13
N ASP A 264 -22.15 16.15 -2.21
CA ASP A 264 -22.55 17.47 -1.73
C ASP A 264 -21.41 18.21 -1.00
N ARG A 265 -20.42 17.48 -0.45
CA ARG A 265 -19.21 18.08 0.14
C ARG A 265 -18.44 18.92 -0.87
N ALA A 266 -18.58 18.62 -2.16
CA ALA A 266 -17.96 19.35 -3.26
C ALA A 266 -18.36 20.83 -3.33
N ASP A 267 -19.57 21.18 -2.91
CA ASP A 267 -20.10 22.54 -2.97
C ASP A 267 -19.49 23.48 -1.93
N ASP A 268 -18.98 22.92 -0.83
CA ASP A 268 -18.28 23.68 0.22
C ASP A 268 -16.81 23.97 -0.11
N ILE A 269 -16.29 23.40 -1.22
CA ILE A 269 -14.89 23.60 -1.62
C ILE A 269 -14.78 24.88 -2.43
N SER A 270 -14.11 25.87 -1.85
CA SER A 270 -13.84 27.13 -2.53
C SER A 270 -12.84 26.95 -3.69
N ARG A 271 -12.82 27.90 -4.61
CA ARG A 271 -11.85 27.93 -5.70
C ARG A 271 -10.41 27.85 -5.14
N PRO A 272 -9.58 26.90 -5.63
CA PRO A 272 -8.18 26.82 -5.25
C PRO A 272 -7.41 28.11 -5.56
N LYS A 273 -6.48 28.47 -4.67
CA LYS A 273 -5.46 29.46 -5.00
C LYS A 273 -4.48 28.86 -6.00
N VAL A 274 -3.73 29.70 -6.69
CA VAL A 274 -2.65 29.24 -7.56
C VAL A 274 -1.58 28.56 -6.68
N LEU A 275 -1.44 27.25 -6.83
CA LEU A 275 -0.45 26.49 -6.12
C LEU A 275 0.96 26.83 -6.61
N GLN A 276 1.93 26.81 -5.69
CA GLN A 276 3.33 27.07 -6.01
C GLN A 276 4.04 25.71 -6.15
N ALA A 277 4.66 25.48 -7.32
CA ALA A 277 5.53 24.32 -7.47
C ALA A 277 6.70 24.42 -6.49
N SER A 278 6.94 23.36 -5.71
CA SER A 278 8.08 23.31 -4.81
C SER A 278 9.39 23.45 -5.57
N ALA A 279 10.32 24.24 -5.04
CA ALA A 279 11.65 24.35 -5.64
C ALA A 279 12.33 22.98 -5.65
N VAL A 280 12.84 22.57 -6.83
CA VAL A 280 13.51 21.27 -6.99
C VAL A 280 14.90 21.37 -6.37
N ALA A 281 15.03 20.93 -5.12
CA ALA A 281 16.32 20.66 -4.49
C ALA A 281 16.39 19.17 -4.15
N LEU A 282 17.51 18.52 -4.50
CA LEU A 282 17.69 17.09 -4.22
C LEU A 282 18.60 16.88 -3.03
N PRO A 283 18.35 15.84 -2.21
CA PRO A 283 19.29 15.41 -1.19
C PRO A 283 20.63 15.00 -1.80
N SER A 284 21.74 15.40 -1.16
CA SER A 284 23.11 15.11 -1.63
C SER A 284 23.49 13.62 -1.58
N THR A 285 22.71 12.77 -0.88
CA THR A 285 23.01 11.37 -0.56
C THR A 285 21.92 10.40 -1.05
N LEU A 286 21.30 10.70 -2.19
CA LEU A 286 20.08 10.08 -2.72
C LEU A 286 20.05 8.54 -2.70
N PRO A 287 21.02 7.74 -3.22
CA PRO A 287 20.77 6.31 -3.34
C PRO A 287 20.74 5.58 -1.99
N ALA A 288 21.57 5.98 -1.03
CA ALA A 288 21.71 5.26 0.24
C ALA A 288 20.62 5.61 1.26
N GLU A 289 20.18 6.87 1.29
CA GLU A 289 19.19 7.34 2.26
C GLU A 289 17.74 7.02 1.87
N LEU A 290 17.45 6.79 0.58
CA LEU A 290 16.13 6.31 0.13
C LEU A 290 15.71 5.02 0.84
N LEU A 291 16.67 4.15 1.19
CA LEU A 291 16.42 2.88 1.89
C LEU A 291 15.69 3.04 3.24
N GLY A 292 15.89 4.18 3.92
CA GLY A 292 15.26 4.47 5.21
C GLY A 292 14.11 5.47 5.15
N ARG A 293 13.90 6.11 3.99
CA ARG A 293 12.94 7.22 3.83
C ARG A 293 11.76 6.91 2.92
N ARG A 294 11.81 5.81 2.17
CA ARG A 294 10.66 5.33 1.37
C ARG A 294 9.94 4.20 2.11
N PRO A 295 8.66 4.36 2.42
CA PRO A 295 7.91 3.37 3.17
C PRO A 295 7.78 2.04 2.43
N ASP A 296 7.64 2.03 1.10
CA ASP A 296 7.58 0.81 0.29
C ASP A 296 8.86 -0.04 0.39
N LEU A 297 10.04 0.58 0.40
CA LEU A 297 11.32 -0.09 0.61
C LEU A 297 11.46 -0.64 2.02
N VAL A 298 11.05 0.13 3.02
CA VAL A 298 11.11 -0.29 4.43
C VAL A 298 10.15 -1.47 4.67
N ALA A 299 8.93 -1.43 4.13
CA ALA A 299 7.99 -2.55 4.21
C ALA A 299 8.52 -3.81 3.50
N ALA A 300 9.09 -3.66 2.30
CA ALA A 300 9.69 -4.78 1.59
C ALA A 300 10.85 -5.42 2.36
N ARG A 301 11.70 -4.61 3.02
CA ARG A 301 12.77 -5.11 3.89
C ARG A 301 12.24 -5.91 5.07
N TRP A 302 11.18 -5.44 5.75
CA TRP A 302 10.54 -6.18 6.84
C TRP A 302 9.97 -7.53 6.36
N ARG A 303 9.46 -7.59 5.11
CA ARG A 303 8.97 -8.85 4.51
C ARG A 303 10.12 -9.83 4.23
N VAL A 304 11.27 -9.36 3.77
CA VAL A 304 12.47 -10.21 3.61
C VAL A 304 12.92 -10.78 4.96
N GLU A 305 12.97 -9.94 6.00
CA GLU A 305 13.34 -10.36 7.35
C GLU A 305 12.33 -11.38 7.91
N ALA A 306 11.03 -11.17 7.71
CA ALA A 306 10.00 -12.11 8.09
C ALA A 306 10.11 -13.47 7.37
N ALA A 307 10.42 -13.46 6.08
CA ALA A 307 10.63 -14.67 5.30
C ALA A 307 11.86 -15.46 5.80
N SER A 308 12.96 -14.76 6.13
CA SER A 308 14.14 -15.38 6.75
C SER A 308 13.79 -16.07 8.08
N LYS A 309 12.95 -15.45 8.91
CA LYS A 309 12.50 -16.05 10.18
C LYS A 309 11.59 -17.26 9.97
N ASN A 310 10.82 -17.31 8.90
CA ASN A 310 10.04 -18.52 8.55
C ASN A 310 10.94 -19.70 8.14
N ILE A 311 12.08 -19.43 7.50
CA ILE A 311 13.10 -20.45 7.24
C ILE A 311 13.64 -21.00 8.57
N ASP A 312 14.02 -20.11 9.50
CA ASP A 312 14.52 -20.52 10.83
C ASP A 312 13.47 -21.40 11.53
N ALA A 313 12.20 -21.02 11.53
CA ALA A 313 11.11 -21.77 12.11
C ALA A 313 10.94 -23.16 11.45
N SER A 314 11.05 -23.23 10.11
CA SER A 314 10.94 -24.49 9.37
C SER A 314 12.11 -25.45 9.66
N LYS A 315 13.33 -24.92 9.77
CA LYS A 315 14.53 -25.71 10.13
C LYS A 315 14.39 -26.41 11.48
N THR A 316 13.71 -25.78 12.46
CA THR A 316 13.53 -26.39 13.78
C THR A 316 12.68 -27.64 13.78
N ARG A 317 11.82 -27.84 12.77
CA ARG A 317 10.96 -29.03 12.63
C ARG A 317 11.73 -30.33 12.32
N PHE A 318 13.02 -30.22 11.94
CA PHE A 318 13.90 -31.37 11.76
C PHE A 318 14.49 -31.91 13.07
N TYR A 319 14.33 -31.18 14.17
CA TYR A 319 14.87 -31.53 15.46
C TYR A 319 13.81 -32.18 16.39
N PRO A 320 14.25 -32.92 17.44
CA PRO A 320 13.32 -33.48 18.42
C PRO A 320 12.50 -32.41 19.11
N ASN A 321 11.19 -32.59 19.19
CA ASN A 321 10.29 -31.69 19.89
C ASN A 321 9.82 -32.28 21.21
N LEU A 322 9.79 -31.49 22.30
CA LEU A 322 9.33 -31.85 23.62
C LEU A 322 7.98 -31.19 23.90
N ASN A 323 6.97 -32.01 24.15
CA ASN A 323 5.64 -31.56 24.56
C ASN A 323 5.32 -32.10 25.96
N LEU A 324 4.74 -31.27 26.81
CA LEU A 324 4.19 -31.64 28.10
C LEU A 324 2.67 -31.55 28.05
N SER A 325 2.00 -32.69 28.23
CA SER A 325 0.56 -32.71 28.45
C SER A 325 0.24 -33.16 29.87
N ALA A 326 -0.75 -32.53 30.49
CA ALA A 326 -1.30 -32.96 31.77
C ALA A 326 -2.83 -32.92 31.71
N ARG A 327 -3.47 -33.87 32.36
CA ARG A 327 -4.93 -33.97 32.43
C ARG A 327 -5.36 -34.33 33.85
N ALA A 328 -6.42 -33.69 34.32
CA ALA A 328 -7.02 -34.03 35.61
C ALA A 328 -8.55 -33.87 35.54
N GLY A 329 -9.27 -34.70 36.26
CA GLY A 329 -10.72 -34.61 36.22
C GLY A 329 -11.41 -35.74 36.94
N THR A 330 -12.68 -35.92 36.58
CA THR A 330 -13.53 -37.03 37.04
C THR A 330 -14.17 -37.72 35.83
N GLU A 331 -14.20 -39.05 35.86
CA GLU A 331 -14.85 -39.89 34.86
C GLU A 331 -15.62 -41.03 35.55
N ALA A 332 -16.89 -41.21 35.18
CA ALA A 332 -17.73 -42.21 35.77
C ALA A 332 -18.75 -42.79 34.77
N LEU A 333 -19.11 -44.05 34.96
CA LEU A 333 -20.23 -44.70 34.29
C LEU A 333 -21.56 -44.05 34.73
N LEU A 334 -22.58 -44.15 33.90
CA LEU A 334 -23.93 -43.74 34.27
C LEU A 334 -24.46 -44.59 35.41
N GLY A 335 -24.83 -43.94 36.53
CA GLY A 335 -25.21 -44.62 37.76
C GLY A 335 -24.21 -44.44 38.91
N ASP A 336 -22.94 -44.21 38.59
CA ASP A 336 -21.88 -43.99 39.59
C ASP A 336 -21.76 -42.52 39.99
N ALA A 337 -21.17 -42.26 41.16
CA ALA A 337 -20.95 -40.88 41.65
C ALA A 337 -19.83 -40.20 40.87
N LEU A 338 -20.15 -39.27 39.96
CA LEU A 338 -19.20 -38.56 39.12
C LEU A 338 -18.13 -37.83 39.95
N PHE A 339 -18.47 -37.26 41.08
CA PHE A 339 -17.56 -36.51 41.94
C PHE A 339 -16.97 -37.35 43.09
N GLY A 340 -17.21 -38.69 43.10
CA GLY A 340 -16.60 -39.60 44.06
C GLY A 340 -15.08 -39.67 43.92
N SER A 341 -14.41 -40.12 45.01
CA SER A 341 -12.95 -40.31 45.00
C SER A 341 -12.50 -41.36 43.96
N ALA A 342 -13.35 -42.38 43.73
CA ALA A 342 -13.09 -43.43 42.74
C ALA A 342 -13.15 -42.99 41.28
N SER A 343 -13.82 -41.85 41.01
CA SER A 343 -13.96 -41.28 39.66
C SER A 343 -12.86 -40.32 39.28
N ARG A 344 -11.95 -39.98 40.18
CA ARG A 344 -10.88 -38.99 39.94
C ARG A 344 -9.74 -39.61 39.14
N PHE A 345 -9.25 -38.86 38.16
CA PHE A 345 -8.06 -39.25 37.43
C PHE A 345 -7.11 -38.05 37.28
N PHE A 346 -5.84 -38.31 37.12
CA PHE A 346 -4.85 -37.36 36.66
C PHE A 346 -3.78 -38.08 35.84
N SER A 347 -3.18 -37.39 34.90
CA SER A 347 -2.02 -37.87 34.14
C SER A 347 -1.09 -36.71 33.80
N ILE A 348 0.20 -36.96 33.79
CA ILE A 348 1.24 -36.04 33.31
C ILE A 348 2.09 -36.84 32.33
N ALA A 349 2.20 -36.38 31.10
CA ALA A 349 2.84 -37.09 30.01
C ALA A 349 3.79 -36.17 29.23
N PRO A 350 5.09 -36.12 29.59
CA PRO A 350 6.09 -35.56 28.71
C PRO A 350 6.28 -36.47 27.49
N THR A 351 6.30 -35.90 26.30
CA THR A 351 6.44 -36.67 25.05
C THR A 351 7.52 -36.02 24.19
N VAL A 352 8.49 -36.81 23.73
CA VAL A 352 9.50 -36.41 22.75
C VAL A 352 9.12 -37.02 21.42
N SER A 353 9.05 -36.19 20.38
CA SER A 353 8.79 -36.63 19.01
C SER A 353 9.92 -36.20 18.08
N LEU A 354 10.39 -37.11 17.24
CA LEU A 354 11.40 -36.85 16.19
C LEU A 354 10.93 -37.49 14.89
N PRO A 355 10.73 -36.74 13.82
CA PRO A 355 10.42 -37.33 12.51
C PRO A 355 11.67 -38.01 11.95
N ILE A 356 11.60 -39.38 11.79
CA ILE A 356 12.67 -40.19 11.21
C ILE A 356 12.50 -40.29 9.68
N PHE A 357 11.27 -40.48 9.26
CA PHE A 357 10.92 -40.54 7.84
C PHE A 357 9.52 -39.96 7.62
N ASP A 358 9.40 -38.99 6.72
CA ASP A 358 8.15 -38.27 6.42
C ASP A 358 7.84 -38.18 4.92
N GLY A 359 8.54 -38.96 4.08
CA GLY A 359 8.36 -38.96 2.63
C GLY A 359 8.88 -37.68 1.97
N GLY A 360 9.72 -36.89 2.64
CA GLY A 360 10.29 -35.66 2.11
C GLY A 360 9.46 -34.41 2.38
N ARG A 361 8.38 -34.50 3.17
CA ARG A 361 7.47 -33.38 3.48
C ARG A 361 8.18 -32.20 4.13
N LEU A 362 9.06 -32.42 5.11
CA LEU A 362 9.81 -31.35 5.78
C LEU A 362 10.79 -30.65 4.82
N ARG A 363 11.44 -31.40 3.93
CA ARG A 363 12.31 -30.81 2.91
C ARG A 363 11.53 -29.94 1.93
N ALA A 364 10.38 -30.43 1.47
CA ALA A 364 9.52 -29.64 0.58
C ALA A 364 8.95 -28.38 1.26
N ASP A 365 8.60 -28.47 2.55
CA ASP A 365 8.17 -27.30 3.33
C ASP A 365 9.29 -26.27 3.47
N LEU A 366 10.53 -26.70 3.74
CA LEU A 366 11.68 -25.81 3.82
C LEU A 366 12.02 -25.19 2.47
N ASP A 367 12.03 -25.99 1.39
CA ASP A 367 12.26 -25.51 0.02
C ASP A 367 11.23 -24.43 -0.40
N ALA A 368 9.97 -24.62 0.03
CA ALA A 368 8.94 -23.61 -0.18
C ALA A 368 9.25 -22.32 0.60
N ARG A 369 9.79 -22.40 1.84
CA ARG A 369 10.21 -21.19 2.59
C ARG A 369 11.43 -20.51 2.01
N ASP A 370 12.37 -21.26 1.46
CA ASP A 370 13.53 -20.73 0.74
C ASP A 370 13.06 -19.97 -0.52
N ALA A 371 12.10 -20.54 -1.28
CA ALA A 371 11.49 -19.86 -2.42
C ALA A 371 10.68 -18.59 -2.01
N ASP A 372 9.96 -18.61 -0.88
CA ASP A 372 9.27 -17.44 -0.33
C ASP A 372 10.26 -16.31 0.01
N TYR A 373 11.44 -16.66 0.55
CA TYR A 373 12.50 -15.69 0.81
C TYR A 373 13.06 -15.12 -0.48
N ASP A 374 13.39 -15.95 -1.46
CA ASP A 374 13.90 -15.53 -2.77
C ASP A 374 12.90 -14.59 -3.47
N LEU A 375 11.60 -14.88 -3.38
CA LEU A 375 10.53 -14.02 -3.87
C LEU A 375 10.52 -12.66 -3.15
N ALA A 376 10.63 -12.66 -1.83
CA ALA A 376 10.66 -11.41 -1.04
C ALA A 376 11.89 -10.55 -1.40
N VAL A 377 13.07 -11.17 -1.58
CA VAL A 377 14.29 -10.47 -2.03
C VAL A 377 14.12 -9.91 -3.44
N ALA A 378 13.54 -10.68 -4.37
CA ALA A 378 13.28 -10.21 -5.73
C ALA A 378 12.30 -9.01 -5.75
N GLN A 379 11.26 -9.05 -4.91
CA GLN A 379 10.32 -7.93 -4.76
C GLN A 379 10.99 -6.69 -4.15
N TYR A 380 11.84 -6.86 -3.14
CA TYR A 380 12.65 -5.77 -2.60
C TYR A 380 13.55 -5.14 -3.67
N ASN A 381 14.27 -5.96 -4.43
CA ASN A 381 15.14 -5.51 -5.51
C ASN A 381 14.36 -4.75 -6.58
N LYS A 382 13.19 -5.25 -6.98
CA LYS A 382 12.29 -4.58 -7.93
C LYS A 382 11.86 -3.20 -7.40
N THR A 383 11.44 -3.13 -6.14
CA THR A 383 11.02 -1.86 -5.51
C THR A 383 12.17 -0.87 -5.43
N LEU A 384 13.39 -1.34 -5.14
CA LEU A 384 14.58 -0.49 -5.09
C LEU A 384 14.93 0.12 -6.46
N VAL A 385 14.91 -0.70 -7.51
CA VAL A 385 15.17 -0.20 -8.88
C VAL A 385 14.08 0.78 -9.32
N ALA A 386 12.81 0.47 -9.05
CA ALA A 386 11.68 1.36 -9.35
C ALA A 386 11.80 2.69 -8.59
N ALA A 387 12.16 2.65 -7.31
CA ALA A 387 12.33 3.85 -6.49
C ALA A 387 13.37 4.84 -7.06
N LEU A 388 14.50 4.34 -7.55
CA LEU A 388 15.51 5.17 -8.20
C LEU A 388 15.02 5.69 -9.57
N GLY A 389 14.30 4.85 -10.30
CA GLY A 389 13.66 5.23 -11.56
C GLY A 389 12.67 6.38 -11.37
N ASP A 390 11.75 6.26 -10.38
CA ASP A 390 10.74 7.27 -10.08
C ASP A 390 11.36 8.63 -9.79
N VAL A 391 12.40 8.68 -8.98
CA VAL A 391 13.10 9.94 -8.64
C VAL A 391 13.76 10.53 -9.88
N SER A 392 14.50 9.71 -10.65
CA SER A 392 15.21 10.18 -11.85
C SER A 392 14.25 10.70 -12.92
N ASP A 393 13.14 9.99 -13.13
CA ASP A 393 12.11 10.38 -14.10
C ASP A 393 11.37 11.66 -13.68
N SER A 394 10.93 11.75 -12.42
CA SER A 394 10.28 12.96 -11.89
C SER A 394 11.16 14.21 -12.06
N ILE A 395 12.47 14.08 -11.81
CA ILE A 395 13.42 15.20 -11.98
C ILE A 395 13.56 15.58 -13.43
N SER A 396 13.72 14.59 -14.32
CA SER A 396 13.84 14.83 -15.76
C SER A 396 12.59 15.55 -16.28
N GLN A 397 11.42 15.08 -15.94
CA GLN A 397 10.15 15.67 -16.35
C GLN A 397 9.95 17.09 -15.79
N LEU A 398 10.31 17.33 -14.50
CA LEU A 398 10.22 18.68 -13.91
C LEU A 398 11.13 19.70 -14.62
N ARG A 399 12.32 19.27 -15.04
CA ARG A 399 13.23 20.14 -15.82
C ARG A 399 12.64 20.49 -17.17
N GLU A 400 12.12 19.50 -17.87
CA GLU A 400 11.58 19.70 -19.22
C GLU A 400 10.29 20.53 -19.20
N ILE A 401 9.38 20.26 -18.25
CA ILE A 401 8.14 21.03 -18.17
C ILE A 401 8.39 22.49 -17.82
N GLY A 402 9.40 22.79 -17.00
CA GLY A 402 9.81 24.16 -16.73
C GLY A 402 10.23 24.93 -18.00
N ARG A 403 10.99 24.28 -18.90
CA ARG A 403 11.36 24.84 -20.20
C ARG A 403 10.15 25.01 -21.12
N GLN A 404 9.22 24.03 -21.11
CA GLN A 404 7.98 24.12 -21.90
C GLN A 404 7.09 25.27 -21.42
N ILE A 405 6.96 25.49 -20.12
CA ILE A 405 6.17 26.59 -19.55
C ILE A 405 6.72 27.94 -20.02
N VAL A 406 8.04 28.15 -19.97
CA VAL A 406 8.67 29.39 -20.42
C VAL A 406 8.39 29.64 -21.92
N ALA A 407 8.53 28.61 -22.75
CA ALA A 407 8.25 28.72 -24.18
C ALA A 407 6.75 28.99 -24.45
N GLN A 408 5.86 28.29 -23.74
CA GLN A 408 4.42 28.45 -23.90
C GLN A 408 3.92 29.79 -23.37
N GLN A 409 4.49 30.32 -22.27
CA GLN A 409 4.19 31.64 -21.76
C GLN A 409 4.52 32.71 -22.85
N HIS A 410 5.72 32.64 -23.43
CA HIS A 410 6.11 33.56 -24.52
C HIS A 410 5.17 33.45 -25.72
N ALA A 411 4.77 32.22 -26.12
CA ALA A 411 3.79 32.05 -27.21
C ALA A 411 2.41 32.66 -26.86
N THR A 412 1.99 32.53 -25.60
CA THR A 412 0.73 33.08 -25.10
C THR A 412 0.77 34.60 -25.09
N ASP A 413 1.88 35.24 -24.68
CA ASP A 413 2.07 36.68 -24.66
C ASP A 413 2.01 37.23 -26.08
N ILE A 414 2.69 36.62 -27.05
CA ILE A 414 2.65 37.01 -28.47
C ILE A 414 1.23 36.87 -29.05
N ALA A 415 0.53 35.76 -28.73
CA ALA A 415 -0.84 35.55 -29.18
C ALA A 415 -1.79 36.63 -28.61
N GLN A 416 -1.60 37.03 -27.35
CA GLN A 416 -2.37 38.08 -26.70
C GLN A 416 -2.14 39.44 -27.39
N ASP A 417 -0.90 39.81 -27.68
CA ASP A 417 -0.55 41.07 -28.38
C ASP A 417 -1.11 41.08 -29.81
N SER A 418 -1.03 39.93 -30.48
CA SER A 418 -1.60 39.74 -31.82
C SER A 418 -3.12 39.92 -31.81
N TYR A 419 -3.80 39.32 -30.81
CA TYR A 419 -5.25 39.46 -30.63
C TYR A 419 -5.64 40.94 -30.41
N ASN A 420 -4.97 41.63 -29.50
CA ASN A 420 -5.22 43.06 -29.24
C ASN A 420 -5.06 43.91 -30.52
N THR A 421 -4.01 43.64 -31.28
CA THR A 421 -3.73 44.35 -32.54
C THR A 421 -4.82 44.11 -33.59
N VAL A 422 -5.22 42.86 -33.79
CA VAL A 422 -6.24 42.51 -34.80
C VAL A 422 -7.61 43.09 -34.43
N VAL A 423 -7.99 43.06 -33.14
CA VAL A 423 -9.25 43.65 -32.66
C VAL A 423 -9.26 45.17 -32.91
N GLN A 424 -8.17 45.89 -32.63
CA GLN A 424 -8.06 47.33 -32.92
C GLN A 424 -8.19 47.63 -34.41
N ARG A 425 -7.49 46.87 -35.27
CA ARG A 425 -7.56 47.05 -36.74
C ARG A 425 -8.97 46.77 -37.25
N PHE A 426 -9.63 45.73 -36.78
CA PHE A 426 -11.00 45.40 -37.15
C PHE A 426 -11.99 46.50 -36.70
N GLY A 427 -11.85 47.01 -35.46
CA GLY A 427 -12.66 48.11 -34.95
C GLY A 427 -12.46 49.44 -35.73
N SER A 428 -11.28 49.65 -36.32
CA SER A 428 -10.96 50.79 -37.18
C SER A 428 -11.37 50.60 -38.64
N GLY A 429 -12.02 49.48 -38.99
CA GLY A 429 -12.48 49.17 -40.36
C GLY A 429 -11.38 48.70 -41.32
N ILE A 430 -10.15 48.44 -40.85
CA ILE A 430 -8.99 48.07 -41.67
C ILE A 430 -8.73 46.56 -41.70
N GLY A 431 -9.40 45.78 -40.86
CA GLY A 431 -9.18 44.34 -40.69
C GLY A 431 -10.30 43.46 -41.22
N ASN A 432 -9.97 42.20 -41.47
CA ASN A 432 -10.95 41.14 -41.75
C ASN A 432 -11.40 40.48 -40.46
N TYR A 433 -12.69 40.18 -40.34
CA TYR A 433 -13.28 39.45 -39.23
C TYR A 433 -12.68 38.06 -39.03
N LEU A 434 -12.39 37.35 -40.14
CA LEU A 434 -11.76 36.00 -40.07
C LEU A 434 -10.38 36.02 -39.40
N ASP A 435 -9.64 37.14 -39.56
CA ASP A 435 -8.34 37.28 -38.89
C ASP A 435 -8.51 37.37 -37.38
N VAL A 436 -9.54 38.09 -36.90
CA VAL A 436 -9.85 38.18 -35.47
C VAL A 436 -10.17 36.81 -34.90
N LEU A 437 -11.02 36.01 -35.56
CA LEU A 437 -11.41 34.67 -35.13
C LEU A 437 -10.23 33.72 -35.11
N SER A 438 -9.38 33.74 -36.13
CA SER A 438 -8.22 32.87 -36.22
C SER A 438 -7.23 33.13 -35.07
N ILE A 439 -6.93 34.42 -34.80
CA ILE A 439 -6.01 34.78 -33.72
C ILE A 439 -6.63 34.53 -32.34
N GLU A 440 -7.94 34.73 -32.18
CA GLU A 440 -8.64 34.40 -30.95
C GLU A 440 -8.54 32.89 -30.61
N GLN A 441 -8.77 32.01 -31.58
CA GLN A 441 -8.62 30.58 -31.40
C GLN A 441 -7.18 30.21 -31.01
N GLN A 442 -6.16 30.83 -31.62
CA GLN A 442 -4.76 30.62 -31.26
C GLN A 442 -4.48 31.05 -29.82
N LEU A 443 -5.00 32.22 -29.40
CA LEU A 443 -4.84 32.70 -28.03
C LEU A 443 -5.49 31.75 -27.01
N LEU A 444 -6.72 31.32 -27.25
CA LEU A 444 -7.43 30.38 -26.36
C LEU A 444 -6.72 29.07 -26.25
N GLN A 445 -6.21 28.54 -27.37
CA GLN A 445 -5.43 27.30 -27.36
C GLN A 445 -4.12 27.50 -26.57
N ALA A 446 -3.42 28.60 -26.74
CA ALA A 446 -2.19 28.91 -26.01
C ALA A 446 -2.44 29.05 -24.51
N GLN A 447 -3.51 29.73 -24.09
CA GLN A 447 -3.89 29.91 -22.69
C GLN A 447 -4.29 28.55 -22.02
N ARG A 448 -5.09 27.70 -22.69
CA ARG A 448 -5.46 26.38 -22.21
C ARG A 448 -4.24 25.48 -22.06
N GLN A 449 -3.32 25.52 -23.03
CA GLN A 449 -2.08 24.76 -22.98
C GLN A 449 -1.20 25.21 -21.82
N LEU A 450 -1.05 26.50 -21.59
CA LEU A 450 -0.30 27.04 -20.45
C LEU A 450 -0.90 26.63 -19.11
N ALA A 451 -2.22 26.70 -18.97
CA ALA A 451 -2.90 26.22 -17.75
C ALA A 451 -2.66 24.73 -17.50
N THR A 452 -2.67 23.91 -18.56
CA THR A 452 -2.39 22.48 -18.47
C THR A 452 -0.94 22.21 -18.03
N LEU A 453 0.03 22.90 -18.61
CA LEU A 453 1.45 22.75 -18.25
C LEU A 453 1.73 23.16 -16.79
N ASN A 454 1.10 24.25 -16.33
CA ASN A 454 1.21 24.67 -14.93
C ASN A 454 0.65 23.61 -13.96
N ALA A 455 -0.51 23.04 -14.26
CA ALA A 455 -1.08 21.96 -13.46
C ALA A 455 -0.19 20.70 -13.47
N GLN A 456 0.35 20.34 -14.64
CA GLN A 456 1.32 19.22 -14.76
C GLN A 456 2.60 19.47 -13.96
N GLN A 457 3.10 20.71 -13.88
CA GLN A 457 4.26 21.04 -13.06
C GLN A 457 3.98 20.80 -11.57
N ILE A 458 2.80 21.17 -11.10
CA ILE A 458 2.37 20.90 -9.72
C ILE A 458 2.29 19.37 -9.48
N ASP A 459 1.65 18.64 -10.39
CA ASP A 459 1.54 17.17 -10.30
C ASP A 459 2.91 16.48 -10.23
N LEU A 460 3.84 16.87 -11.11
CA LEU A 460 5.22 16.37 -11.08
C LEU A 460 5.97 16.75 -9.80
N SER A 461 5.71 17.93 -9.22
CA SER A 461 6.26 18.32 -7.93
C SER A 461 5.75 17.40 -6.81
N ILE A 462 4.45 17.11 -6.80
CA ILE A 462 3.83 16.18 -5.85
C ILE A 462 4.41 14.77 -6.01
N GLN A 463 4.57 14.32 -7.26
CA GLN A 463 5.17 13.02 -7.59
C GLN A 463 6.61 12.92 -7.09
N LEU A 464 7.42 13.96 -7.26
CA LEU A 464 8.77 14.01 -6.71
C LEU A 464 8.77 13.93 -5.18
N MET A 465 7.89 14.68 -4.49
CA MET A 465 7.77 14.60 -3.03
C MET A 465 7.42 13.17 -2.58
N GLN A 466 6.51 12.51 -3.29
CA GLN A 466 6.13 11.11 -3.03
C GLN A 466 7.29 10.15 -3.31
N ALA A 467 8.02 10.33 -4.43
CA ALA A 467 9.18 9.51 -4.79
C ALA A 467 10.34 9.64 -3.79
N LEU A 468 10.49 10.81 -3.16
CA LEU A 468 11.43 11.05 -2.06
C LEU A 468 10.92 10.55 -0.69
N GLY A 469 9.74 9.92 -0.64
CA GLY A 469 9.18 9.32 0.57
C GLY A 469 8.27 10.23 1.39
N GLY A 470 7.91 11.43 0.89
CA GLY A 470 6.88 12.29 1.46
C GLY A 470 7.02 12.62 2.96
N GLY A 471 8.24 12.69 3.47
CA GLY A 471 8.51 12.97 4.88
C GLY A 471 8.44 11.73 5.80
N PHE A 472 8.34 10.53 5.24
CA PHE A 472 8.45 9.30 6.02
C PHE A 472 9.84 9.18 6.66
N GLY A 473 9.90 8.80 7.93
CA GLY A 473 11.13 8.49 8.65
C GLY A 473 10.98 7.19 9.41
N ALA A 474 11.79 6.18 9.08
CA ALA A 474 11.79 4.88 9.76
C ALA A 474 12.06 4.98 11.27
N GLN A 475 12.68 6.05 11.72
CA GLN A 475 12.94 6.32 13.13
C GLN A 475 11.66 6.51 13.96
N ASN A 476 10.56 6.94 13.34
CA ASN A 476 9.26 7.09 14.00
C ASN A 476 8.58 5.74 14.29
N LEU A 477 9.05 4.64 13.68
CA LEU A 477 8.53 3.29 13.94
C LEU A 477 9.13 2.67 15.21
N ALA A 478 10.32 3.08 15.62
CA ALA A 478 10.98 2.56 16.82
C ALA A 478 10.31 3.02 18.13
N SER A 479 9.48 4.06 18.07
CA SER A 479 8.71 4.59 19.21
C SER A 479 7.28 4.06 19.29
N ALA A 480 6.80 3.32 18.30
CA ALA A 480 5.52 2.63 18.35
C ALA A 480 5.74 1.26 19.02
N ASP A 481 5.83 1.25 20.35
CA ASP A 481 5.69 0.02 21.13
C ASP A 481 4.39 -0.68 20.70
N PRO A 482 4.41 -2.02 20.49
CA PRO A 482 3.19 -2.75 20.20
C PRO A 482 2.17 -2.43 21.30
N ALA A 483 0.97 -2.00 20.91
CA ALA A 483 -0.10 -1.67 21.84
C ALA A 483 -0.26 -2.82 22.85
N PRO A 484 -0.43 -2.54 24.16
CA PRO A 484 -0.58 -3.57 25.16
C PRO A 484 -1.72 -4.51 24.78
N ALA A 485 -1.51 -5.82 24.98
CA ALA A 485 -2.51 -6.84 24.71
C ALA A 485 -3.87 -6.44 25.32
N PRO A 486 -5.00 -6.70 24.64
CA PRO A 486 -6.31 -6.38 25.17
C PRO A 486 -6.46 -7.11 26.52
N GLN A 487 -6.62 -6.32 27.59
CA GLN A 487 -6.89 -6.84 28.92
C GLN A 487 -8.25 -7.56 28.82
N THR A 488 -8.23 -8.88 28.99
CA THR A 488 -9.45 -9.68 29.18
C THR A 488 -10.17 -9.18 30.43
N LYS A 489 -11.35 -8.60 30.22
CA LYS A 489 -12.33 -8.34 31.30
C LYS A 489 -13.06 -9.62 31.67
#